data_4ba008a923e1e1d64aecbdb7ce5f1e4e
#
_entry.id   4ba008a923e1e1d64aecbdb7ce5f1e4e
#
_cell.length_a   1.000
_cell.length_b   1.000
_cell.length_c   1.000
_cell.angle_alpha   90.00
_cell.angle_beta   90.00
_cell.angle_gamma   90.00
#
_symmetry.space_group_name_H-M   'P 1'
#
loop_
_entity.id
_entity.type
_entity.pdbx_description
1 polymer ?
#
loop_
_entity_poly.entity_id
_entity_poly.type
_entity_poly.pdbx_seq_one_letter_code
_entity_poly.pdbx_strand_id
1 'polypeptide(L)'
;RLHVHMKNHLPLDNVRVIELGTLIAGPFTGRLLGDFGAEVIKIEPPDKADPMRNWGQQKDGLGLQWPIQSRNKKSITLNLREPKGQEIFKQLVKDADIIIENFRPGTMERWGLGYETIKDINPGIIMVRTSGYGQTGPYKDRAGFGAIGEAMGGLRYVTGFPDRPPTRIGVSIGDSLAALFATIGCLTALYEKTRSGQGQIVDTAIYEAVFSIMESTIPDFVLADYVRERMGNILPGIAPSNIYLTKDDTYVVIGANADGVFKRLCEAMGQPELAENEKFETHLARGRNMKELDLLIEQWTKSQTAKETLDILAQNGVPSGLIYSAKEMLEDPQYKAREMIVEVEHEALGKVPMPGIVPKLSRTPGAIQKPGGIKMSEYNEEIYLGLGLTEEEIEDLKEANII
;
A
#
# COMPACT_ATOMS: atom_id res chain seq x y z
N ARG A 1 40.47 -17.91 -14.29
CA ARG A 1 39.22 -17.15 -14.51
C ARG A 1 38.63 -16.89 -13.13
N LEU A 2 38.80 -15.67 -12.59
CA LEU A 2 38.19 -15.19 -11.36
C LEU A 2 36.70 -15.02 -11.62
N HIS A 3 35.86 -15.86 -10.99
CA HIS A 3 34.43 -15.57 -10.84
C HIS A 3 34.28 -14.40 -9.87
N VAL A 4 34.18 -13.21 -10.44
CA VAL A 4 33.67 -12.05 -9.71
C VAL A 4 32.19 -12.36 -9.46
N HIS A 5 31.83 -12.69 -8.23
CA HIS A 5 30.45 -12.67 -7.80
C HIS A 5 29.95 -11.23 -7.98
N MET A 6 29.26 -10.97 -9.08
CA MET A 6 28.51 -9.75 -9.24
C MET A 6 27.46 -9.75 -8.11
N LYS A 7 27.60 -8.84 -7.14
CA LYS A 7 26.52 -8.54 -6.19
C LYS A 7 25.28 -8.31 -7.03
N ASN A 8 24.19 -9.01 -6.67
CA ASN A 8 22.92 -8.78 -7.34
C ASN A 8 22.59 -7.29 -7.29
N HIS A 9 22.56 -6.67 -8.45
CA HIS A 9 22.26 -5.25 -8.61
C HIS A 9 20.76 -5.04 -8.37
N LEU A 10 20.41 -4.18 -7.41
CA LEU A 10 19.04 -3.77 -7.16
C LEU A 10 18.74 -2.45 -7.90
N PRO A 11 17.53 -2.25 -8.41
CA PRO A 11 17.22 -1.09 -9.26
C PRO A 11 17.53 0.27 -8.64
N LEU A 12 17.35 0.39 -7.31
CA LEU A 12 17.52 1.66 -6.60
C LEU A 12 18.71 1.65 -5.62
N ASP A 13 19.70 0.78 -5.84
CA ASP A 13 20.83 0.60 -4.91
C ASP A 13 21.74 1.84 -4.76
N ASN A 14 21.61 2.81 -5.68
CA ASN A 14 22.33 4.08 -5.63
C ASN A 14 21.48 5.25 -5.10
N VAL A 15 20.25 4.97 -4.63
CA VAL A 15 19.33 5.99 -4.15
C VAL A 15 19.31 6.01 -2.62
N ARG A 16 19.50 7.18 -2.03
CA ARG A 16 19.43 7.39 -0.58
C ARG A 16 18.15 8.16 -0.22
N VAL A 17 17.39 7.61 0.70
CA VAL A 17 16.10 8.13 1.18
C VAL A 17 16.21 8.47 2.66
N ILE A 18 15.74 9.65 3.04
CA ILE A 18 15.52 10.01 4.44
C ILE A 18 14.03 9.99 4.71
N GLU A 19 13.60 9.12 5.60
CA GLU A 19 12.19 8.95 5.97
C GLU A 19 11.93 9.56 7.33
N LEU A 20 11.04 10.55 7.39
CA LEU A 20 10.68 11.27 8.62
C LEU A 20 9.27 10.91 9.11
N GLY A 21 8.48 10.22 8.30
CA GLY A 21 7.08 9.95 8.55
C GLY A 21 6.82 8.89 9.61
N THR A 22 5.54 8.79 10.01
CA THR A 22 5.09 7.78 10.97
C THR A 22 3.92 6.97 10.41
N LEU A 23 3.66 5.80 10.99
CA LEU A 23 2.57 4.90 10.67
C LEU A 23 2.65 4.33 9.25
N ILE A 24 1.75 4.74 8.34
CA ILE A 24 1.60 4.07 7.04
C ILE A 24 1.95 4.98 5.86
N ALA A 25 1.32 6.14 5.75
CA ALA A 25 1.36 6.93 4.52
C ALA A 25 2.77 7.31 4.04
N GLY A 26 3.65 7.74 4.94
CA GLY A 26 5.07 7.98 4.64
C GLY A 26 5.90 6.69 4.67
N PRO A 27 5.85 5.92 5.78
CA PRO A 27 6.65 4.71 5.94
C PRO A 27 6.43 3.63 4.89
N PHE A 28 5.21 3.49 4.35
CA PHE A 28 4.98 2.52 3.27
C PHE A 28 5.68 2.94 1.98
N THR A 29 5.74 4.24 1.69
CA THR A 29 6.54 4.76 0.57
C THR A 29 8.02 4.38 0.73
N GLY A 30 8.57 4.60 1.93
CA GLY A 30 9.95 4.21 2.23
C GLY A 30 10.19 2.70 2.12
N ARG A 31 9.24 1.89 2.59
CA ARG A 31 9.31 0.44 2.45
C ARG A 31 9.38 0.02 0.97
N LEU A 32 8.52 0.59 0.12
CA LEU A 32 8.48 0.26 -1.30
C LEU A 32 9.80 0.61 -2.00
N LEU A 33 10.37 1.76 -1.69
CA LEU A 33 11.67 2.14 -2.24
C LEU A 33 12.79 1.24 -1.73
N GLY A 34 12.76 0.88 -0.45
CA GLY A 34 13.72 -0.04 0.17
C GLY A 34 13.63 -1.45 -0.40
N ASP A 35 12.43 -1.91 -0.74
CA ASP A 35 12.20 -3.22 -1.37
C ASP A 35 12.97 -3.35 -2.70
N PHE A 36 13.19 -2.26 -3.41
CA PHE A 36 13.93 -2.23 -4.67
C PHE A 36 15.36 -1.72 -4.53
N GLY A 37 15.88 -1.65 -3.30
CA GLY A 37 17.30 -1.45 -3.04
C GLY A 37 17.71 -0.08 -2.56
N ALA A 38 16.80 0.89 -2.46
CA ALA A 38 17.15 2.20 -1.91
C ALA A 38 17.65 2.07 -0.46
N GLU A 39 18.67 2.83 -0.11
CA GLU A 39 19.09 2.98 1.29
C GLU A 39 18.10 3.92 1.99
N VAL A 40 17.27 3.38 2.86
CA VAL A 40 16.26 4.15 3.58
C VAL A 40 16.71 4.36 5.02
N ILE A 41 16.97 5.62 5.37
CA ILE A 41 17.31 6.03 6.72
C ILE A 41 16.05 6.58 7.36
N LYS A 42 15.50 5.81 8.33
CA LYS A 42 14.32 6.24 9.09
C LYS A 42 14.74 7.01 10.32
N ILE A 43 14.24 8.22 10.47
CA ILE A 43 14.51 9.11 11.60
C ILE A 43 13.30 9.15 12.52
N GLU A 44 13.53 8.83 13.80
CA GLU A 44 12.56 9.00 14.89
C GLU A 44 13.14 9.96 15.92
N PRO A 45 12.31 10.79 16.61
CA PRO A 45 12.78 11.54 17.76
C PRO A 45 13.31 10.58 18.85
N PRO A 46 14.38 10.92 19.59
CA PRO A 46 14.93 9.99 20.58
C PRO A 46 13.96 9.66 21.73
N ASP A 47 13.01 10.54 21.98
CA ASP A 47 12.01 10.40 23.06
C ASP A 47 10.64 9.93 22.59
N LYS A 48 10.45 9.74 21.28
CA LYS A 48 9.13 9.39 20.74
C LYS A 48 9.23 8.46 19.53
N ALA A 49 8.99 7.19 19.77
CA ALA A 49 8.97 6.18 18.72
C ALA A 49 7.80 6.34 17.75
N ASP A 50 7.97 5.85 16.52
CA ASP A 50 6.86 5.66 15.59
C ASP A 50 5.83 4.73 16.24
N PRO A 51 4.55 5.15 16.36
CA PRO A 51 3.50 4.30 16.91
C PRO A 51 3.35 2.95 16.22
N MET A 52 3.81 2.81 14.98
CA MET A 52 3.78 1.53 14.26
C MET A 52 4.53 0.43 15.00
N ARG A 53 5.50 0.75 15.84
CA ARG A 53 6.24 -0.23 16.63
C ARG A 53 5.36 -1.06 17.55
N ASN A 54 4.22 -0.48 17.99
CA ASN A 54 3.27 -1.12 18.91
C ASN A 54 1.85 -1.18 18.36
N TRP A 55 1.69 -0.98 17.04
CA TRP A 55 0.38 -0.91 16.40
C TRP A 55 -0.16 -2.28 16.03
N GLY A 56 -1.49 -2.45 16.13
CA GLY A 56 -2.17 -3.70 15.77
C GLY A 56 -1.90 -4.83 16.74
N GLN A 57 -1.89 -6.06 16.22
CA GLN A 57 -1.58 -7.24 17.02
C GLN A 57 -0.11 -7.23 17.43
N GLN A 58 0.16 -7.75 18.63
CA GLN A 58 1.50 -7.74 19.22
C GLN A 58 1.89 -9.14 19.69
N LYS A 59 3.20 -9.38 19.68
CA LYS A 59 3.81 -10.53 20.35
C LYS A 59 4.99 -10.01 21.15
N ASP A 60 5.03 -10.34 22.45
CA ASP A 60 6.10 -9.91 23.37
C ASP A 60 6.29 -8.38 23.37
N GLY A 61 5.19 -7.63 23.25
CA GLY A 61 5.19 -6.17 23.25
C GLY A 61 5.58 -5.51 21.93
N LEU A 62 5.86 -6.30 20.88
CA LEU A 62 6.23 -5.79 19.57
C LEU A 62 5.07 -5.91 18.58
N GLY A 63 4.70 -4.83 17.93
CA GLY A 63 3.67 -4.80 16.87
C GLY A 63 4.13 -5.64 15.67
N LEU A 64 3.24 -6.50 15.18
CA LEU A 64 3.57 -7.44 14.10
C LEU A 64 3.65 -6.79 12.72
N GLN A 65 3.09 -5.59 12.57
CA GLN A 65 3.25 -4.80 11.34
C GLN A 65 4.65 -4.18 11.24
N TRP A 66 5.31 -3.93 12.38
CA TRP A 66 6.60 -3.23 12.39
C TRP A 66 7.70 -3.93 11.58
N PRO A 67 7.95 -5.25 11.73
CA PRO A 67 8.98 -5.92 10.93
C PRO A 67 8.75 -5.82 9.42
N ILE A 68 7.50 -5.74 9.00
CA ILE A 68 7.12 -5.59 7.59
C ILE A 68 7.36 -4.16 7.11
N GLN A 69 6.79 -3.18 7.83
CA GLN A 69 6.82 -1.77 7.43
C GLN A 69 8.23 -1.17 7.49
N SER A 70 9.05 -1.66 8.41
CA SER A 70 10.41 -1.16 8.62
C SER A 70 11.50 -2.01 7.96
N ARG A 71 11.11 -3.04 7.20
CA ARG A 71 12.10 -3.89 6.52
C ARG A 71 12.98 -3.07 5.57
N ASN A 72 14.23 -3.47 5.46
CA ASN A 72 15.26 -2.82 4.65
C ASN A 72 15.59 -1.38 5.08
N LYS A 73 15.14 -0.93 6.25
CA LYS A 73 15.40 0.43 6.73
C LYS A 73 16.48 0.46 7.80
N LYS A 74 17.23 1.55 7.81
CA LYS A 74 18.23 1.87 8.85
C LYS A 74 17.61 2.86 9.81
N SER A 75 17.32 2.44 11.05
CA SER A 75 16.75 3.32 12.08
C SER A 75 17.82 4.16 12.74
N ILE A 76 17.58 5.45 12.81
CA ILE A 76 18.37 6.41 13.59
C ILE A 76 17.44 7.31 14.40
N THR A 77 18.00 7.95 15.42
CA THR A 77 17.27 8.95 16.21
C THR A 77 17.84 10.34 15.95
N LEU A 78 16.97 11.34 15.87
CA LEU A 78 17.35 12.74 15.69
C LEU A 78 16.21 13.65 16.11
N ASN A 79 16.51 14.63 16.95
CA ASN A 79 15.52 15.61 17.40
C ASN A 79 15.49 16.83 16.48
N LEU A 80 14.52 16.87 15.56
CA LEU A 80 14.37 17.95 14.59
C LEU A 80 13.75 19.23 15.17
N ARG A 81 13.32 19.19 16.43
CA ARG A 81 12.82 20.38 17.14
C ARG A 81 13.95 21.24 17.68
N GLU A 82 15.12 20.67 17.85
CA GLU A 82 16.29 21.33 18.37
C GLU A 82 17.18 21.86 17.24
N PRO A 83 17.74 23.09 17.38
CA PRO A 83 18.63 23.66 16.36
C PRO A 83 19.79 22.75 15.96
N LYS A 84 20.38 22.06 16.92
CA LYS A 84 21.51 21.16 16.65
C LYS A 84 21.07 19.94 15.82
N GLY A 85 19.87 19.42 16.10
CA GLY A 85 19.27 18.34 15.30
C GLY A 85 18.97 18.79 13.88
N GLN A 86 18.47 19.99 13.71
CA GLN A 86 18.20 20.60 12.41
C GLN A 86 19.49 20.77 11.59
N GLU A 87 20.56 21.20 12.23
CA GLU A 87 21.89 21.34 11.61
C GLU A 87 22.41 19.99 11.09
N ILE A 88 22.29 18.94 11.89
CA ILE A 88 22.70 17.59 11.51
C ILE A 88 21.85 17.09 10.34
N PHE A 89 20.53 17.32 10.39
CA PHE A 89 19.63 16.96 9.30
C PHE A 89 20.04 17.61 7.97
N LYS A 90 20.43 18.88 8.00
CA LYS A 90 20.94 19.59 6.81
C LYS A 90 22.19 18.93 6.23
N GLN A 91 23.04 18.36 7.08
CA GLN A 91 24.22 17.61 6.62
C GLN A 91 23.81 16.30 5.95
N LEU A 92 22.81 15.59 6.51
CA LEU A 92 22.26 14.37 5.90
C LEU A 92 21.66 14.65 4.52
N VAL A 93 20.99 15.78 4.35
CA VAL A 93 20.34 16.17 3.09
C VAL A 93 21.34 16.32 1.94
N LYS A 94 22.57 16.70 2.20
CA LYS A 94 23.58 16.93 1.14
C LYS A 94 23.78 15.71 0.25
N ASP A 95 23.73 14.52 0.81
CA ASP A 95 23.96 13.25 0.11
C ASP A 95 22.68 12.44 -0.11
N ALA A 96 21.51 13.02 0.17
CA ALA A 96 20.23 12.35 -0.02
C ALA A 96 19.63 12.67 -1.40
N ASP A 97 18.85 11.73 -1.90
CA ASP A 97 18.10 11.90 -3.14
C ASP A 97 16.64 12.23 -2.86
N ILE A 98 16.09 11.67 -1.78
CA ILE A 98 14.67 11.75 -1.44
C ILE A 98 14.49 11.99 0.04
N ILE A 99 13.56 12.88 0.39
CA ILE A 99 13.02 13.02 1.74
C ILE A 99 11.54 12.64 1.69
N ILE A 100 11.09 11.83 2.65
CA ILE A 100 9.68 11.46 2.81
C ILE A 100 9.21 12.00 4.15
N GLU A 101 8.10 12.75 4.15
CA GLU A 101 7.45 13.23 5.37
C GLU A 101 5.93 13.17 5.23
N ASN A 102 5.24 12.90 6.32
CA ASN A 102 3.77 12.95 6.39
C ASN A 102 3.30 13.71 7.64
N PHE A 103 4.04 14.75 8.02
CA PHE A 103 3.64 15.69 9.07
C PHE A 103 2.50 16.60 8.58
N ARG A 104 1.87 17.30 9.52
CA ARG A 104 0.94 18.36 9.15
C ARG A 104 1.69 19.42 8.32
N PRO A 105 1.07 19.93 7.25
CA PRO A 105 1.68 21.01 6.45
C PRO A 105 2.16 22.17 7.32
N GLY A 106 3.36 22.68 7.01
CA GLY A 106 4.00 23.74 7.78
C GLY A 106 4.96 23.27 8.87
N THR A 107 4.95 22.00 9.24
CA THR A 107 5.83 21.47 10.30
C THR A 107 7.31 21.59 9.94
N MET A 108 7.69 21.16 8.75
CA MET A 108 9.07 21.23 8.29
C MET A 108 9.55 22.69 8.19
N GLU A 109 8.69 23.56 7.70
CA GLU A 109 8.96 25.00 7.56
C GLU A 109 9.20 25.64 8.94
N ARG A 110 8.42 25.28 9.96
CA ARG A 110 8.62 25.78 11.33
C ARG A 110 9.98 25.37 11.92
N TRP A 111 10.51 24.24 11.48
CA TRP A 111 11.83 23.78 11.89
C TRP A 111 12.96 24.37 11.04
N GLY A 112 12.66 25.23 10.09
CA GLY A 112 13.64 25.77 9.14
C GLY A 112 14.11 24.72 8.14
N LEU A 113 13.32 23.69 7.90
CA LEU A 113 13.63 22.56 7.03
C LEU A 113 12.62 22.42 5.87
N GLY A 114 11.99 23.53 5.50
CA GLY A 114 11.09 23.58 4.34
C GLY A 114 11.83 23.33 3.03
N TYR A 115 11.07 23.04 1.97
CA TYR A 115 11.66 22.67 0.69
C TYR A 115 12.62 23.70 0.12
N GLU A 116 12.30 25.01 0.22
CA GLU A 116 13.18 26.06 -0.31
C GLU A 116 14.55 26.06 0.38
N THR A 117 14.59 25.89 1.69
CA THR A 117 15.85 25.77 2.45
C THR A 117 16.63 24.52 2.02
N ILE A 118 15.95 23.40 1.93
CA ILE A 118 16.57 22.11 1.57
C ILE A 118 17.08 22.13 0.13
N LYS A 119 16.31 22.70 -0.78
CA LYS A 119 16.67 22.86 -2.19
C LYS A 119 17.96 23.69 -2.36
N ASP A 120 18.15 24.72 -1.54
CA ASP A 120 19.39 25.52 -1.57
C ASP A 120 20.62 24.70 -1.19
N ILE A 121 20.44 23.70 -0.30
CA ILE A 121 21.52 22.81 0.11
C ILE A 121 21.76 21.74 -0.95
N ASN A 122 20.68 21.18 -1.52
CA ASN A 122 20.73 20.10 -2.49
C ASN A 122 19.65 20.30 -3.56
N PRO A 123 19.99 20.97 -4.68
CA PRO A 123 19.01 21.28 -5.73
C PRO A 123 18.37 20.05 -6.39
N GLY A 124 19.00 18.88 -6.29
CA GLY A 124 18.50 17.63 -6.83
C GLY A 124 17.55 16.89 -5.89
N ILE A 125 17.29 17.40 -4.69
CA ILE A 125 16.48 16.71 -3.70
C ILE A 125 15.00 16.63 -4.11
N ILE A 126 14.41 15.44 -3.93
CA ILE A 126 12.98 15.22 -4.12
C ILE A 126 12.36 15.14 -2.73
N MET A 127 11.34 15.95 -2.48
CA MET A 127 10.64 15.95 -1.20
C MET A 127 9.23 15.42 -1.38
N VAL A 128 8.99 14.20 -0.88
CA VAL A 128 7.68 13.53 -0.92
C VAL A 128 6.91 13.96 0.33
N ARG A 129 5.82 14.70 0.13
CA ARG A 129 5.00 15.27 1.21
C ARG A 129 3.60 14.71 1.12
N THR A 130 3.26 13.79 2.01
CA THR A 130 1.94 13.17 2.07
C THR A 130 1.15 13.75 3.23
N SER A 131 -0.08 14.19 2.96
CA SER A 131 -0.97 14.79 3.96
C SER A 131 -2.42 14.46 3.66
N GLY A 132 -3.31 14.80 4.58
CA GLY A 132 -4.74 14.53 4.39
C GLY A 132 -5.34 15.25 3.20
N TYR A 133 -5.05 16.55 3.08
CA TYR A 133 -5.68 17.43 2.08
C TYR A 133 -4.71 18.06 1.09
N GLY A 134 -3.42 17.74 1.18
CA GLY A 134 -2.40 18.36 0.32
C GLY A 134 -1.75 19.58 0.97
N GLN A 135 -0.71 20.08 0.31
CA GLN A 135 0.09 21.22 0.78
C GLN A 135 -0.55 22.57 0.50
N THR A 136 -1.58 22.60 -0.31
CA THR A 136 -2.27 23.83 -0.76
C THR A 136 -3.78 23.69 -0.58
N GLY A 137 -4.53 24.78 -0.77
CA GLY A 137 -5.97 24.79 -0.72
C GLY A 137 -6.53 25.17 0.64
N PRO A 138 -7.87 25.39 0.73
CA PRO A 138 -8.49 25.92 1.95
C PRO A 138 -8.45 24.97 3.14
N TYR A 139 -8.25 23.67 2.93
CA TYR A 139 -8.25 22.66 4.00
C TYR A 139 -6.85 22.20 4.42
N LYS A 140 -5.80 22.77 3.83
CA LYS A 140 -4.42 22.32 4.07
C LYS A 140 -4.03 22.25 5.55
N ASP A 141 -4.58 23.13 6.38
CA ASP A 141 -4.26 23.21 7.81
C ASP A 141 -5.19 22.37 8.70
N ARG A 142 -6.21 21.72 8.11
CA ARG A 142 -7.11 20.85 8.85
C ARG A 142 -6.42 19.52 9.17
N ALA A 143 -6.74 18.97 10.33
CA ALA A 143 -6.35 17.61 10.67
C ALA A 143 -7.04 16.62 9.72
N GLY A 144 -6.27 15.74 9.10
CA GLY A 144 -6.79 14.71 8.20
C GLY A 144 -5.92 13.46 8.26
N PHE A 145 -6.57 12.31 8.43
CA PHE A 145 -5.96 11.00 8.41
C PHE A 145 -6.59 10.13 7.32
N GLY A 146 -6.14 8.89 7.21
CA GLY A 146 -6.62 7.95 6.21
C GLY A 146 -8.14 7.80 6.19
N ALA A 147 -8.77 7.70 7.36
CA ALA A 147 -10.23 7.58 7.48
C ALA A 147 -10.98 8.77 6.85
N ILE A 148 -10.48 9.98 7.08
CA ILE A 148 -11.09 11.20 6.54
C ILE A 148 -10.89 11.26 5.01
N GLY A 149 -9.71 10.90 4.52
CA GLY A 149 -9.42 10.82 3.09
C GLY A 149 -10.28 9.77 2.37
N GLU A 150 -10.51 8.62 3.00
CA GLU A 150 -11.42 7.59 2.47
C GLU A 150 -12.85 8.08 2.35
N ALA A 151 -13.30 8.85 3.36
CA ALA A 151 -14.65 9.43 3.35
C ALA A 151 -14.79 10.54 2.30
N MET A 152 -13.89 11.51 2.31
CA MET A 152 -13.91 12.62 1.37
C MET A 152 -13.66 12.19 -0.09
N GLY A 153 -12.82 11.18 -0.29
CA GLY A 153 -12.51 10.64 -1.61
C GLY A 153 -13.64 9.82 -2.25
N GLY A 154 -14.68 9.49 -1.48
CA GLY A 154 -15.88 8.82 -1.98
C GLY A 154 -15.92 7.30 -1.76
N LEU A 155 -14.83 6.68 -1.34
CA LEU A 155 -14.74 5.22 -1.21
C LEU A 155 -15.71 4.66 -0.18
N ARG A 156 -15.84 5.32 0.98
CA ARG A 156 -16.75 4.86 2.03
C ARG A 156 -18.22 4.96 1.63
N TYR A 157 -18.57 5.97 0.83
CA TYR A 157 -19.94 6.13 0.39
C TYR A 157 -20.43 4.93 -0.42
N VAL A 158 -19.56 4.32 -1.22
CA VAL A 158 -19.91 3.20 -2.11
C VAL A 158 -19.60 1.83 -1.50
N THR A 159 -19.07 1.77 -0.27
CA THR A 159 -18.67 0.51 0.37
C THR A 159 -19.65 0.09 1.45
N GLY A 160 -20.21 -1.12 1.31
CA GLY A 160 -21.15 -1.72 2.24
C GLY A 160 -22.45 -2.13 1.56
N PHE A 161 -23.44 -2.53 2.37
CA PHE A 161 -24.76 -2.91 1.89
C PHE A 161 -25.69 -1.70 1.84
N PRO A 162 -26.67 -1.67 0.92
CA PRO A 162 -27.55 -0.51 0.73
C PRO A 162 -28.45 -0.21 1.91
N ASP A 163 -28.79 -1.20 2.74
CA ASP A 163 -29.66 -1.09 3.90
C ASP A 163 -28.91 -0.80 5.22
N ARG A 164 -27.62 -0.51 5.14
CA ARG A 164 -26.77 -0.25 6.30
C ARG A 164 -25.92 0.99 6.11
N PRO A 165 -25.34 1.54 7.20
CA PRO A 165 -24.43 2.66 7.08
C PRO A 165 -23.20 2.32 6.22
N PRO A 166 -22.53 3.34 5.64
CA PRO A 166 -21.26 3.15 4.95
C PRO A 166 -20.24 2.44 5.84
N THR A 167 -19.44 1.56 5.26
CA THR A 167 -18.40 0.83 5.99
C THR A 167 -17.01 1.18 5.49
N ARG A 168 -16.02 0.89 6.31
CA ARG A 168 -14.62 0.97 5.91
C ARG A 168 -14.18 -0.33 5.23
N ILE A 169 -13.10 -0.27 4.46
CA ILE A 169 -12.35 -1.45 4.05
C ILE A 169 -11.49 -1.92 5.24
N GLY A 170 -11.31 -3.23 5.37
CA GLY A 170 -10.66 -3.85 6.54
C GLY A 170 -9.15 -3.61 6.69
N VAL A 171 -8.55 -2.79 5.84
CA VAL A 171 -7.16 -2.35 5.93
C VAL A 171 -7.11 -0.83 5.79
N SER A 172 -5.98 -0.20 6.11
CA SER A 172 -5.77 1.25 5.97
C SER A 172 -5.58 1.64 4.51
N ILE A 173 -6.65 1.55 3.73
CA ILE A 173 -6.60 1.68 2.28
C ILE A 173 -6.25 3.11 1.82
N GLY A 174 -6.75 4.13 2.51
CA GLY A 174 -6.45 5.52 2.16
C GLY A 174 -4.97 5.85 2.27
N ASP A 175 -4.38 5.49 3.40
CA ASP A 175 -2.94 5.66 3.62
C ASP A 175 -2.11 4.86 2.63
N SER A 176 -2.52 3.64 2.35
CA SER A 176 -1.81 2.74 1.43
C SER A 176 -1.87 3.24 -0.02
N LEU A 177 -3.03 3.72 -0.47
CA LEU A 177 -3.18 4.33 -1.79
C LEU A 177 -2.33 5.59 -1.91
N ALA A 178 -2.32 6.44 -0.87
CA ALA A 178 -1.49 7.63 -0.86
C ALA A 178 0.00 7.27 -0.99
N ALA A 179 0.46 6.24 -0.27
CA ALA A 179 1.84 5.77 -0.37
C ALA A 179 2.18 5.22 -1.76
N LEU A 180 1.26 4.49 -2.39
CA LEU A 180 1.45 4.00 -3.76
C LEU A 180 1.57 5.14 -4.77
N PHE A 181 0.69 6.14 -4.71
CA PHE A 181 0.77 7.30 -5.59
C PHE A 181 2.00 8.16 -5.29
N ALA A 182 2.36 8.33 -4.02
CA ALA A 182 3.60 9.01 -3.63
C ALA A 182 4.83 8.31 -4.21
N THR A 183 4.84 6.99 -4.20
CA THR A 183 5.93 6.19 -4.79
C THR A 183 6.00 6.38 -6.31
N ILE A 184 4.86 6.34 -6.99
CA ILE A 184 4.79 6.63 -8.43
C ILE A 184 5.35 8.02 -8.72
N GLY A 185 4.89 9.04 -7.97
CA GLY A 185 5.38 10.41 -8.11
C GLY A 185 6.88 10.53 -7.85
N CYS A 186 7.35 9.85 -6.82
CA CYS A 186 8.77 9.83 -6.47
C CYS A 186 9.63 9.24 -7.60
N LEU A 187 9.25 8.07 -8.12
CA LEU A 187 9.96 7.41 -9.22
C LEU A 187 9.91 8.25 -10.50
N THR A 188 8.78 8.89 -10.76
CA THR A 188 8.61 9.82 -11.88
C THR A 188 9.55 11.03 -11.73
N ALA A 189 9.63 11.60 -10.54
CA ALA A 189 10.53 12.72 -10.25
C ALA A 189 12.02 12.31 -10.34
N LEU A 190 12.36 11.09 -9.92
CA LEU A 190 13.72 10.56 -10.09
C LEU A 190 14.09 10.43 -11.57
N TYR A 191 13.18 9.94 -12.38
CA TYR A 191 13.40 9.83 -13.83
C TYR A 191 13.56 11.21 -14.47
N GLU A 192 12.68 12.17 -14.12
CA GLU A 192 12.78 13.55 -14.63
C GLU A 192 14.12 14.19 -14.23
N LYS A 193 14.58 13.96 -13.00
CA LYS A 193 15.87 14.43 -12.49
C LYS A 193 17.06 13.95 -13.33
N THR A 194 16.97 12.77 -13.97
CA THR A 194 18.04 12.31 -14.87
C THR A 194 18.23 13.21 -16.08
N ARG A 195 17.21 14.02 -16.43
CA ARG A 195 17.27 14.97 -17.53
C ARG A 195 17.66 16.37 -17.06
N SER A 196 17.02 16.85 -15.99
CA SER A 196 17.15 18.25 -15.52
C SER A 196 18.23 18.45 -14.48
N GLY A 197 18.59 17.39 -13.75
CA GLY A 197 19.42 17.48 -12.56
C GLY A 197 18.72 18.10 -11.36
N GLN A 198 17.44 18.44 -11.47
CA GLN A 198 16.68 19.13 -10.43
C GLN A 198 15.68 18.19 -9.77
N GLY A 199 15.52 18.38 -8.45
CA GLY A 199 14.45 17.74 -7.69
C GLY A 199 13.20 18.58 -7.68
N GLN A 200 12.19 18.10 -6.96
CA GLN A 200 10.91 18.80 -6.82
C GLN A 200 10.13 18.22 -5.63
N ILE A 201 9.05 18.90 -5.27
CA ILE A 201 8.08 18.39 -4.30
C ILE A 201 7.14 17.38 -5.01
N VAL A 202 6.89 16.26 -4.34
CA VAL A 202 5.81 15.33 -4.67
C VAL A 202 4.73 15.50 -3.61
N ASP A 203 3.72 16.30 -3.93
CA ASP A 203 2.61 16.62 -3.03
C ASP A 203 1.49 15.60 -3.23
N THR A 204 1.24 14.76 -2.22
CA THR A 204 0.25 13.69 -2.28
C THR A 204 -0.79 13.87 -1.20
N ALA A 205 -2.04 14.10 -1.60
CA ALA A 205 -3.17 14.15 -0.66
C ALA A 205 -3.87 12.79 -0.60
N ILE A 206 -4.19 12.34 0.61
CA ILE A 206 -4.83 11.03 0.80
C ILE A 206 -6.18 11.00 0.09
N TYR A 207 -7.02 12.05 0.22
CA TYR A 207 -8.32 12.07 -0.44
C TYR A 207 -8.20 12.03 -1.97
N GLU A 208 -7.16 12.64 -2.55
CA GLU A 208 -6.93 12.62 -3.99
C GLU A 208 -6.54 11.23 -4.48
N ALA A 209 -5.70 10.53 -3.72
CA ALA A 209 -5.33 9.15 -4.03
C ALA A 209 -6.56 8.23 -4.02
N VAL A 210 -7.41 8.36 -3.02
CA VAL A 210 -8.68 7.63 -2.96
C VAL A 210 -9.59 8.00 -4.11
N PHE A 211 -9.79 9.30 -4.35
CA PHE A 211 -10.65 9.79 -5.43
C PHE A 211 -10.21 9.29 -6.80
N SER A 212 -8.92 9.17 -7.04
CA SER A 212 -8.39 8.78 -8.35
C SER A 212 -8.79 7.37 -8.79
N ILE A 213 -9.20 6.50 -7.85
CA ILE A 213 -9.65 5.14 -8.18
C ILE A 213 -11.18 5.00 -8.20
N MET A 214 -11.92 6.10 -8.11
CA MET A 214 -13.39 6.10 -8.03
C MET A 214 -14.09 5.96 -9.39
N GLU A 215 -13.36 5.52 -10.40
CA GLU A 215 -13.89 5.23 -11.75
C GLU A 215 -14.69 6.40 -12.33
N SER A 216 -15.88 6.13 -12.85
CA SER A 216 -16.74 7.12 -13.52
C SER A 216 -17.74 7.82 -12.59
N THR A 217 -17.52 7.80 -11.28
CA THR A 217 -18.47 8.34 -10.29
C THR A 217 -18.89 9.79 -10.61
N ILE A 218 -17.96 10.65 -11.05
CA ILE A 218 -18.26 12.05 -11.39
C ILE A 218 -19.00 12.19 -12.72
N PRO A 219 -18.53 11.64 -13.84
CA PRO A 219 -19.30 11.74 -15.07
C PRO A 219 -20.66 11.03 -15.00
N ASP A 220 -20.79 9.94 -14.23
CA ASP A 220 -22.09 9.30 -13.98
C ASP A 220 -23.09 10.31 -13.38
N PHE A 221 -22.65 11.07 -12.40
CA PHE A 221 -23.50 12.09 -11.77
C PHE A 221 -23.81 13.26 -12.71
N VAL A 222 -22.76 13.81 -13.32
CA VAL A 222 -22.90 15.05 -14.11
C VAL A 222 -23.65 14.82 -15.44
N LEU A 223 -23.38 13.69 -16.10
CA LEU A 223 -23.90 13.43 -17.45
C LEU A 223 -25.10 12.48 -17.47
N ALA A 224 -25.25 11.64 -16.48
CA ALA A 224 -26.33 10.63 -16.44
C ALA A 224 -27.29 10.80 -15.25
N ASP A 225 -27.08 11.83 -14.43
CA ASP A 225 -27.87 12.07 -13.21
C ASP A 225 -27.93 10.83 -12.30
N TYR A 226 -26.80 10.14 -12.19
CA TYR A 226 -26.69 8.88 -11.45
C TYR A 226 -25.69 9.01 -10.29
N VAL A 227 -26.17 8.78 -9.07
CA VAL A 227 -25.33 8.70 -7.88
C VAL A 227 -25.04 7.24 -7.60
N ARG A 228 -23.75 6.86 -7.65
CA ARG A 228 -23.35 5.51 -7.29
C ARG A 228 -23.54 5.30 -5.79
N GLU A 229 -24.32 4.28 -5.45
CA GLU A 229 -24.65 3.92 -4.07
C GLU A 229 -23.92 2.65 -3.62
N ARG A 230 -24.05 2.29 -2.35
CA ARG A 230 -23.59 1.00 -1.83
C ARG A 230 -24.43 -0.11 -2.42
N MET A 231 -23.78 -1.16 -2.92
CA MET A 231 -24.46 -2.28 -3.58
C MET A 231 -24.02 -3.65 -3.05
N GLY A 232 -23.36 -3.68 -1.90
CA GLY A 232 -22.86 -4.95 -1.35
C GLY A 232 -21.76 -5.56 -2.21
N ASN A 233 -21.99 -6.77 -2.68
CA ASN A 233 -20.99 -7.56 -3.42
C ASN A 233 -21.15 -7.49 -4.94
N ILE A 234 -21.99 -6.61 -5.45
CA ILE A 234 -22.26 -6.48 -6.87
C ILE A 234 -21.79 -5.14 -7.43
N LEU A 235 -21.69 -5.08 -8.76
CA LEU A 235 -21.50 -3.84 -9.50
C LEU A 235 -22.76 -3.51 -10.28
N PRO A 236 -23.17 -2.24 -10.35
CA PRO A 236 -24.39 -1.85 -11.07
C PRO A 236 -24.39 -2.30 -12.52
N GLY A 237 -25.47 -3.02 -12.92
CA GLY A 237 -25.66 -3.44 -14.31
C GLY A 237 -24.70 -4.52 -14.82
N ILE A 238 -23.87 -5.08 -13.95
CA ILE A 238 -22.89 -6.11 -14.31
C ILE A 238 -23.23 -7.42 -13.62
N ALA A 239 -23.67 -8.43 -14.40
CA ALA A 239 -24.10 -9.73 -13.88
C ALA A 239 -23.76 -10.88 -14.85
N PRO A 240 -23.46 -12.09 -14.31
CA PRO A 240 -23.27 -12.38 -12.90
C PRO A 240 -21.86 -12.00 -12.42
N SER A 241 -21.81 -11.32 -11.30
CA SER A 241 -20.58 -11.00 -10.56
C SER A 241 -20.97 -10.83 -9.10
N ASN A 242 -20.82 -11.88 -8.31
CA ASN A 242 -21.28 -11.88 -6.92
C ASN A 242 -20.60 -12.99 -6.12
N ILE A 243 -20.94 -13.08 -4.85
CA ILE A 243 -20.61 -14.24 -4.02
C ILE A 243 -21.85 -15.13 -3.88
N TYR A 244 -21.63 -16.43 -3.81
CA TYR A 244 -22.71 -17.42 -3.76
C TYR A 244 -22.41 -18.45 -2.69
N LEU A 245 -23.43 -18.80 -1.88
CA LEU A 245 -23.33 -19.78 -0.81
C LEU A 245 -23.31 -21.20 -1.37
N THR A 246 -22.45 -22.05 -0.85
CA THR A 246 -22.36 -23.45 -1.20
C THR A 246 -22.99 -24.35 -0.13
N LYS A 247 -23.10 -25.65 -0.45
CA LYS A 247 -23.66 -26.66 0.45
C LYS A 247 -22.93 -26.76 1.80
N ASP A 248 -21.64 -26.49 1.82
CA ASP A 248 -20.78 -26.55 3.01
C ASP A 248 -20.62 -25.19 3.70
N ASP A 249 -21.60 -24.30 3.54
CA ASP A 249 -21.66 -22.96 4.16
C ASP A 249 -20.43 -22.08 3.87
N THR A 250 -19.86 -22.26 2.68
CA THR A 250 -18.72 -21.47 2.21
C THR A 250 -19.16 -20.59 1.04
N TYR A 251 -18.66 -19.36 0.99
CA TYR A 251 -18.94 -18.48 -0.14
C TYR A 251 -17.89 -18.62 -1.24
N VAL A 252 -18.34 -18.73 -2.47
CA VAL A 252 -17.51 -18.68 -3.68
C VAL A 252 -17.78 -17.40 -4.44
N VAL A 253 -16.75 -16.82 -5.04
CA VAL A 253 -16.87 -15.67 -5.94
C VAL A 253 -16.94 -16.21 -7.36
N ILE A 254 -17.93 -15.74 -8.14
CA ILE A 254 -18.07 -16.08 -9.56
C ILE A 254 -18.21 -14.79 -10.34
N GLY A 255 -17.33 -14.57 -11.34
CA GLY A 255 -17.41 -13.45 -12.27
C GLY A 255 -17.57 -13.96 -13.70
N ALA A 256 -18.79 -13.90 -14.22
CA ALA A 256 -19.13 -14.44 -15.54
C ALA A 256 -20.00 -13.47 -16.35
N ASN A 257 -19.67 -12.18 -16.31
CA ASN A 257 -20.49 -11.13 -16.91
C ASN A 257 -20.31 -10.97 -18.43
N ALA A 258 -19.20 -11.43 -19.01
CA ALA A 258 -19.02 -11.44 -20.46
C ALA A 258 -19.86 -12.55 -21.10
N ASP A 259 -20.42 -12.30 -22.29
CA ASP A 259 -21.35 -13.22 -22.94
C ASP A 259 -20.79 -14.64 -23.11
N GLY A 260 -19.54 -14.75 -23.56
CA GLY A 260 -18.88 -16.05 -23.73
C GLY A 260 -18.63 -16.77 -22.42
N VAL A 261 -18.27 -16.05 -21.38
CA VAL A 261 -18.06 -16.62 -20.04
C VAL A 261 -19.38 -17.03 -19.41
N PHE A 262 -20.43 -16.24 -19.58
CA PHE A 262 -21.77 -16.59 -19.12
C PHE A 262 -22.29 -17.86 -19.76
N LYS A 263 -22.08 -18.03 -21.08
CA LYS A 263 -22.42 -19.25 -21.79
C LYS A 263 -21.73 -20.47 -21.16
N ARG A 264 -20.44 -20.37 -20.88
CA ARG A 264 -19.68 -21.44 -20.21
C ARG A 264 -20.18 -21.72 -18.79
N LEU A 265 -20.58 -20.68 -18.07
CA LEU A 265 -21.22 -20.86 -16.75
C LEU A 265 -22.50 -21.66 -16.86
N CYS A 266 -23.38 -21.32 -17.81
CA CYS A 266 -24.63 -22.06 -18.04
C CYS A 266 -24.38 -23.54 -18.39
N GLU A 267 -23.40 -23.80 -19.21
CA GLU A 267 -22.96 -25.17 -19.53
C GLU A 267 -22.45 -25.91 -18.28
N ALA A 268 -21.61 -25.24 -17.48
CA ALA A 268 -21.10 -25.80 -16.22
C ALA A 268 -22.22 -26.14 -15.23
N MET A 269 -23.28 -25.32 -15.18
CA MET A 269 -24.45 -25.54 -14.33
C MET A 269 -25.39 -26.63 -14.86
N GLY A 270 -25.14 -27.14 -16.07
CA GLY A 270 -26.05 -28.09 -16.73
C GLY A 270 -27.35 -27.44 -17.19
N GLN A 271 -27.36 -26.14 -17.40
CA GLN A 271 -28.53 -25.36 -17.82
C GLN A 271 -28.14 -24.44 -19.01
N PRO A 272 -27.67 -25.02 -20.14
CA PRO A 272 -27.22 -24.22 -21.28
C PRO A 272 -28.29 -23.32 -21.87
N GLU A 273 -29.57 -23.67 -21.69
CA GLU A 273 -30.73 -22.88 -22.14
C GLU A 273 -30.81 -21.50 -21.48
N LEU A 274 -30.21 -21.29 -20.32
CA LEU A 274 -30.21 -19.98 -19.69
C LEU A 274 -29.47 -18.93 -20.54
N ALA A 275 -28.45 -19.34 -21.29
CA ALA A 275 -27.71 -18.44 -22.17
C ALA A 275 -28.55 -17.94 -23.36
N GLU A 276 -29.61 -18.63 -23.69
CA GLU A 276 -30.56 -18.31 -24.78
C GLU A 276 -31.86 -17.70 -24.26
N ASN A 277 -32.01 -17.63 -22.94
CA ASN A 277 -33.19 -17.04 -22.31
C ASN A 277 -33.19 -15.52 -22.52
N GLU A 278 -34.31 -14.98 -22.96
CA GLU A 278 -34.52 -13.55 -23.21
C GLU A 278 -34.10 -12.64 -22.06
N LYS A 279 -34.27 -13.14 -20.83
CA LYS A 279 -33.87 -12.40 -19.62
C LYS A 279 -32.36 -12.34 -19.39
N PHE A 280 -31.59 -13.26 -20.01
CA PHE A 280 -30.15 -13.42 -19.70
C PHE A 280 -29.24 -13.48 -20.93
N GLU A 281 -29.79 -13.45 -22.13
CA GLU A 281 -29.03 -13.67 -23.37
C GLU A 281 -28.02 -12.55 -23.70
N THR A 282 -28.26 -11.34 -23.20
CA THR A 282 -27.37 -10.20 -23.42
C THR A 282 -26.83 -9.66 -22.10
N HIS A 283 -25.72 -8.93 -22.19
CA HIS A 283 -25.13 -8.25 -21.04
C HIS A 283 -26.15 -7.30 -20.36
N LEU A 284 -26.88 -6.52 -21.14
CA LEU A 284 -27.91 -5.62 -20.63
C LEU A 284 -29.06 -6.35 -19.95
N ALA A 285 -29.52 -7.44 -20.56
CA ALA A 285 -30.61 -8.24 -20.00
C ALA A 285 -30.21 -8.85 -18.66
N ARG A 286 -29.00 -9.39 -18.56
CA ARG A 286 -28.48 -9.95 -17.31
C ARG A 286 -28.39 -8.88 -16.22
N GLY A 287 -27.91 -7.69 -16.56
CA GLY A 287 -27.87 -6.58 -15.63
C GLY A 287 -29.22 -6.17 -15.07
N ARG A 288 -30.24 -6.18 -15.91
CA ARG A 288 -31.64 -5.88 -15.52
C ARG A 288 -32.26 -6.96 -14.65
N ASN A 289 -31.91 -8.22 -14.90
CA ASN A 289 -32.48 -9.39 -14.22
C ASN A 289 -31.49 -10.04 -13.25
N MET A 290 -30.62 -9.26 -12.70
CA MET A 290 -29.50 -9.69 -11.86
C MET A 290 -29.95 -10.52 -10.65
N LYS A 291 -30.97 -10.08 -9.93
CA LYS A 291 -31.47 -10.78 -8.73
C LYS A 291 -31.97 -12.17 -9.05
N GLU A 292 -32.77 -12.31 -10.12
CA GLU A 292 -33.29 -13.61 -10.56
C GLU A 292 -32.15 -14.52 -11.00
N LEU A 293 -31.20 -14.01 -11.74
CA LEU A 293 -30.04 -14.77 -12.20
C LEU A 293 -29.18 -15.24 -11.02
N ASP A 294 -28.90 -14.37 -10.07
CA ASP A 294 -28.10 -14.71 -8.87
C ASP A 294 -28.77 -15.80 -8.03
N LEU A 295 -30.10 -15.76 -7.91
CA LEU A 295 -30.86 -16.84 -7.22
C LEU A 295 -30.73 -18.20 -7.94
N LEU A 296 -30.80 -18.21 -9.27
CA LEU A 296 -30.60 -19.42 -10.06
C LEU A 296 -29.20 -19.99 -9.89
N ILE A 297 -28.21 -19.15 -9.92
CA ILE A 297 -26.80 -19.56 -9.71
C ILE A 297 -26.62 -20.11 -8.29
N GLU A 298 -27.18 -19.45 -7.28
CA GLU A 298 -27.06 -19.88 -5.89
C GLU A 298 -27.77 -21.19 -5.63
N GLN A 299 -28.90 -21.48 -6.28
CA GLN A 299 -29.52 -22.79 -6.21
C GLN A 299 -28.59 -23.90 -6.68
N TRP A 300 -27.81 -23.63 -7.72
CA TRP A 300 -26.83 -24.58 -8.21
C TRP A 300 -25.64 -24.70 -7.24
N THR A 301 -25.04 -23.59 -6.76
CA THR A 301 -23.92 -23.65 -5.85
C THR A 301 -24.26 -24.30 -4.50
N LYS A 302 -25.48 -24.11 -4.00
CA LYS A 302 -25.98 -24.76 -2.78
C LYS A 302 -26.12 -26.26 -2.89
N SER A 303 -26.19 -26.81 -4.09
CA SER A 303 -26.33 -28.25 -4.33
C SER A 303 -25.00 -29.01 -4.21
N GLN A 304 -23.88 -28.31 -4.04
CA GLN A 304 -22.57 -28.92 -4.03
C GLN A 304 -21.61 -28.16 -3.09
N THR A 305 -20.45 -28.76 -2.79
CA THR A 305 -19.44 -28.15 -1.96
C THR A 305 -18.70 -27.03 -2.73
N ALA A 306 -18.02 -26.15 -2.01
CA ALA A 306 -17.19 -25.13 -2.62
C ALA A 306 -16.14 -25.74 -3.55
N LYS A 307 -15.47 -26.82 -3.11
CA LYS A 307 -14.46 -27.49 -3.92
C LYS A 307 -15.04 -28.03 -5.22
N GLU A 308 -16.19 -28.74 -5.15
CA GLU A 308 -16.88 -29.27 -6.33
C GLU A 308 -17.26 -28.13 -7.28
N THR A 309 -17.81 -27.04 -6.76
CA THR A 309 -18.19 -25.86 -7.54
C THR A 309 -16.99 -25.27 -8.28
N LEU A 310 -15.89 -25.02 -7.57
CA LEU A 310 -14.70 -24.41 -8.15
C LEU A 310 -14.03 -25.31 -9.18
N ASP A 311 -13.98 -26.63 -8.94
CA ASP A 311 -13.41 -27.57 -9.89
C ASP A 311 -14.20 -27.58 -11.21
N ILE A 312 -15.54 -27.61 -11.14
CA ILE A 312 -16.41 -27.56 -12.32
C ILE A 312 -16.23 -26.25 -13.08
N LEU A 313 -16.21 -25.11 -12.38
CA LEU A 313 -16.06 -23.80 -13.01
C LEU A 313 -14.68 -23.64 -13.66
N ALA A 314 -13.63 -24.11 -13.02
CA ALA A 314 -12.28 -24.10 -13.58
C ALA A 314 -12.18 -24.92 -14.86
N GLN A 315 -12.78 -26.11 -14.89
CA GLN A 315 -12.81 -26.98 -16.07
C GLN A 315 -13.55 -26.34 -17.25
N ASN A 316 -14.48 -25.45 -16.97
CA ASN A 316 -15.28 -24.73 -17.97
C ASN A 316 -14.75 -23.33 -18.28
N GLY A 317 -13.58 -22.95 -17.72
CA GLY A 317 -12.97 -21.64 -17.97
C GLY A 317 -13.75 -20.47 -17.42
N VAL A 318 -14.48 -20.66 -16.31
CA VAL A 318 -15.24 -19.61 -15.64
C VAL A 318 -14.42 -19.05 -14.45
N PRO A 319 -14.13 -17.76 -14.42
CA PRO A 319 -13.42 -17.15 -13.29
C PRO A 319 -14.17 -17.32 -11.98
N SER A 320 -13.52 -17.94 -11.00
CA SER A 320 -14.11 -18.22 -9.70
C SER A 320 -13.04 -18.44 -8.65
N GLY A 321 -13.38 -18.31 -7.38
CA GLY A 321 -12.45 -18.53 -6.28
C GLY A 321 -13.12 -18.45 -4.92
N LEU A 322 -12.36 -18.81 -3.89
CA LEU A 322 -12.74 -18.63 -2.49
C LEU A 322 -12.40 -17.22 -2.03
N ILE A 323 -13.08 -16.77 -0.98
CA ILE A 323 -12.70 -15.58 -0.25
C ILE A 323 -11.67 -16.03 0.79
N TYR A 324 -10.41 -15.63 0.60
CA TYR A 324 -9.30 -16.07 1.43
C TYR A 324 -9.17 -15.29 2.74
N SER A 325 -8.91 -16.02 3.82
CA SER A 325 -8.32 -15.47 5.03
C SER A 325 -6.83 -15.84 5.05
N ALA A 326 -6.11 -15.43 6.10
CA ALA A 326 -4.69 -15.75 6.25
C ALA A 326 -4.42 -17.26 6.22
N LYS A 327 -5.36 -18.07 6.71
CA LYS A 327 -5.25 -19.52 6.71
C LYS A 327 -5.11 -20.08 5.31
N GLU A 328 -6.02 -19.69 4.42
CA GLU A 328 -6.03 -20.16 3.03
C GLU A 328 -4.83 -19.63 2.26
N MET A 329 -4.42 -18.38 2.51
CA MET A 329 -3.22 -17.81 1.90
C MET A 329 -1.96 -18.62 2.21
N LEU A 330 -1.80 -19.05 3.48
CA LEU A 330 -0.64 -19.85 3.91
C LEU A 330 -0.57 -21.23 3.25
N GLU A 331 -1.72 -21.81 2.94
CA GLU A 331 -1.83 -23.17 2.37
C GLU A 331 -1.88 -23.17 0.85
N ASP A 332 -2.08 -22.01 0.23
CA ASP A 332 -2.32 -21.91 -1.20
C ASP A 332 -1.05 -22.13 -2.03
N PRO A 333 -1.07 -23.06 -3.02
CA PRO A 333 0.10 -23.35 -3.82
C PRO A 333 0.53 -22.20 -4.74
N GLN A 334 -0.38 -21.32 -5.14
CA GLN A 334 -0.05 -20.16 -5.97
C GLN A 334 0.77 -19.13 -5.18
N TYR A 335 0.39 -18.87 -3.92
CA TYR A 335 1.16 -18.01 -3.03
C TYR A 335 2.58 -18.56 -2.82
N LYS A 336 2.71 -19.88 -2.65
CA LYS A 336 4.01 -20.54 -2.48
C LYS A 336 4.87 -20.46 -3.74
N ALA A 337 4.29 -20.80 -4.88
CA ALA A 337 4.99 -20.80 -6.17
C ALA A 337 5.49 -19.41 -6.53
N ARG A 338 4.76 -18.36 -6.17
CA ARG A 338 5.14 -16.98 -6.44
C ARG A 338 5.90 -16.32 -5.29
N GLU A 339 6.23 -17.08 -4.26
CA GLU A 339 7.01 -16.58 -3.11
C GLU A 339 6.41 -15.32 -2.47
N MET A 340 5.06 -15.30 -2.34
CA MET A 340 4.36 -14.14 -1.80
C MET A 340 4.22 -14.15 -0.29
N ILE A 341 4.55 -15.25 0.38
CA ILE A 341 4.74 -15.30 1.82
C ILE A 341 6.16 -15.79 2.06
N VAL A 342 7.01 -14.90 2.59
CA VAL A 342 8.42 -15.18 2.85
C VAL A 342 8.68 -15.15 4.34
N GLU A 343 9.55 -16.02 4.81
CA GLU A 343 9.99 -16.04 6.21
C GLU A 343 11.28 -15.24 6.35
N VAL A 344 11.29 -14.29 7.28
CA VAL A 344 12.43 -13.42 7.54
C VAL A 344 12.82 -13.58 9.02
N GLU A 345 14.10 -13.84 9.28
CA GLU A 345 14.62 -13.96 10.65
C GLU A 345 14.60 -12.61 11.34
N HIS A 346 13.98 -12.57 12.54
CA HIS A 346 13.91 -11.40 13.40
C HIS A 346 14.53 -11.71 14.75
N GLU A 347 15.32 -10.78 15.26
CA GLU A 347 16.09 -10.97 16.51
C GLU A 347 15.25 -11.32 17.74
N ALA A 348 13.99 -10.87 17.81
CA ALA A 348 13.10 -11.11 18.93
C ALA A 348 11.96 -12.09 18.62
N LEU A 349 11.51 -12.14 17.38
CA LEU A 349 10.31 -12.90 16.98
C LEU A 349 10.64 -14.24 16.30
N GLY A 350 11.91 -14.49 16.01
CA GLY A 350 12.31 -15.63 15.21
C GLY A 350 11.91 -15.47 13.75
N LYS A 351 11.39 -16.51 13.14
CA LYS A 351 10.94 -16.43 11.75
C LYS A 351 9.61 -15.71 11.66
N VAL A 352 9.61 -14.58 10.96
CA VAL A 352 8.40 -13.78 10.71
C VAL A 352 7.95 -14.00 9.27
N PRO A 353 6.78 -14.62 9.05
CA PRO A 353 6.19 -14.67 7.72
C PRO A 353 5.64 -13.31 7.35
N MET A 354 5.93 -12.86 6.13
CA MET A 354 5.50 -11.55 5.67
C MET A 354 5.27 -11.54 4.16
N PRO A 355 4.53 -10.54 3.65
CA PRO A 355 4.34 -10.42 2.21
C PRO A 355 5.66 -10.27 1.45
N GLY A 356 5.79 -10.98 0.35
CA GLY A 356 6.87 -10.79 -0.59
C GLY A 356 6.80 -9.43 -1.27
N ILE A 357 7.65 -9.21 -2.26
CA ILE A 357 7.76 -7.92 -2.94
C ILE A 357 6.90 -7.92 -4.20
N VAL A 358 6.17 -6.83 -4.40
CA VAL A 358 5.31 -6.58 -5.55
C VAL A 358 5.72 -5.24 -6.19
N PRO A 359 5.84 -5.14 -7.54
CA PRO A 359 5.81 -6.21 -8.53
C PRO A 359 7.14 -6.96 -8.64
N LYS A 360 7.14 -8.05 -9.39
CA LYS A 360 8.35 -8.85 -9.68
C LYS A 360 9.01 -8.36 -10.97
N LEU A 361 10.17 -7.76 -10.85
CA LEU A 361 10.98 -7.38 -12.00
C LEU A 361 11.77 -8.60 -12.47
N SER A 362 11.70 -8.91 -13.76
CA SER A 362 12.27 -10.15 -14.30
C SER A 362 13.79 -10.26 -14.18
N ARG A 363 14.50 -9.16 -14.35
CA ARG A 363 15.98 -9.12 -14.37
C ARG A 363 16.56 -8.60 -13.06
N THR A 364 15.89 -7.65 -12.41
CA THR A 364 16.35 -7.01 -11.17
C THR A 364 15.25 -7.02 -10.13
N PRO A 365 14.84 -8.21 -9.63
CA PRO A 365 13.77 -8.30 -8.64
C PRO A 365 14.18 -7.61 -7.35
N GLY A 366 13.19 -7.11 -6.61
CA GLY A 366 13.42 -6.58 -5.27
C GLY A 366 13.87 -7.66 -4.30
N ALA A 367 14.36 -7.24 -3.13
CA ALA A 367 14.85 -8.16 -2.12
C ALA A 367 14.53 -7.67 -0.71
N ILE A 368 14.19 -8.60 0.19
CA ILE A 368 14.11 -8.33 1.62
C ILE A 368 15.47 -8.72 2.20
N GLN A 369 16.29 -7.72 2.49
CA GLN A 369 17.66 -7.93 2.98
C GLN A 369 17.70 -8.08 4.49
N LYS A 370 16.78 -7.42 5.21
CA LYS A 370 16.67 -7.50 6.67
C LYS A 370 15.27 -7.10 7.13
N PRO A 371 14.78 -7.65 8.26
CA PRO A 371 13.58 -7.14 8.90
C PRO A 371 13.86 -5.81 9.60
N GLY A 372 12.81 -5.11 10.01
CA GLY A 372 12.96 -3.94 10.86
C GLY A 372 13.48 -4.32 12.25
N GLY A 373 14.50 -3.62 12.71
CA GLY A 373 15.10 -3.82 14.02
C GLY A 373 14.26 -3.23 15.16
N ILE A 374 14.57 -3.63 16.38
CA ILE A 374 13.85 -3.19 17.59
C ILE A 374 14.38 -1.83 18.06
N LYS A 375 15.69 -1.63 18.01
CA LYS A 375 16.34 -0.48 18.60
C LYS A 375 16.24 0.74 17.68
N MET A 376 15.66 1.83 18.18
CA MET A 376 15.50 3.08 17.42
C MET A 376 16.81 3.66 16.94
N SER A 377 17.87 3.51 17.74
CA SER A 377 19.19 4.06 17.45
C SER A 377 20.16 3.05 16.83
N GLU A 378 19.66 1.97 16.25
CA GLU A 378 20.47 0.84 15.77
C GLU A 378 21.59 1.27 14.81
N TYR A 379 21.33 2.24 13.96
CA TYR A 379 22.29 2.71 12.94
C TYR A 379 22.88 4.10 13.27
N ASN A 380 22.68 4.63 14.47
CA ASN A 380 23.21 5.95 14.84
C ASN A 380 24.71 6.03 14.61
N GLU A 381 25.47 5.07 15.11
CA GLU A 381 26.92 5.07 14.99
C GLU A 381 27.35 5.07 13.51
N GLU A 382 26.83 4.14 12.72
CA GLU A 382 27.16 4.03 11.30
C GLU A 382 26.88 5.34 10.55
N ILE A 383 25.68 5.90 10.71
CA ILE A 383 25.26 7.08 9.96
C ILE A 383 26.00 8.33 10.43
N TYR A 384 26.12 8.54 11.73
CA TYR A 384 26.76 9.75 12.24
C TYR A 384 28.28 9.76 12.10
N LEU A 385 28.95 8.62 12.24
CA LEU A 385 30.36 8.50 11.86
C LEU A 385 30.57 8.75 10.37
N GLY A 386 29.62 8.27 9.54
CA GLY A 386 29.62 8.51 8.09
C GLY A 386 29.48 9.98 7.70
N LEU A 387 28.92 10.83 8.58
CA LEU A 387 28.87 12.27 8.42
C LEU A 387 30.16 12.98 8.85
N GLY A 388 31.09 12.25 9.43
CA GLY A 388 32.34 12.80 9.93
C GLY A 388 32.31 13.24 11.39
N LEU A 389 31.25 12.89 12.14
CA LEU A 389 31.19 13.12 13.57
C LEU A 389 32.12 12.14 14.29
N THR A 390 32.74 12.61 15.38
CA THR A 390 33.58 11.78 16.23
C THR A 390 32.69 11.00 17.22
N GLU A 391 33.26 9.94 17.83
CA GLU A 391 32.57 9.19 18.88
C GLU A 391 32.21 10.09 20.08
N GLU A 392 33.09 11.03 20.41
CA GLU A 392 32.87 12.01 21.48
C GLU A 392 31.68 12.94 21.13
N GLU A 393 31.65 13.46 19.91
CA GLU A 393 30.53 14.30 19.43
C GLU A 393 29.19 13.52 19.46
N ILE A 394 29.20 12.27 19.07
CA ILE A 394 28.00 11.40 19.11
C ILE A 394 27.54 11.23 20.57
N GLU A 395 28.44 10.97 21.50
CA GLU A 395 28.08 10.81 22.90
C GLU A 395 27.52 12.12 23.50
N ASP A 396 28.10 13.25 23.17
CA ASP A 396 27.62 14.56 23.59
C ASP A 396 26.19 14.82 23.06
N LEU A 397 25.91 14.48 21.83
CA LEU A 397 24.57 14.61 21.23
C LEU A 397 23.54 13.70 21.92
N LYS A 398 23.96 12.51 22.30
CA LYS A 398 23.10 11.57 23.04
C LYS A 398 22.78 12.10 24.44
N GLU A 399 23.77 12.61 25.16
CA GLU A 399 23.56 13.21 26.48
C GLU A 399 22.65 14.43 26.42
N ALA A 400 22.72 15.20 25.34
CA ALA A 400 21.88 16.37 25.08
C ALA A 400 20.47 16.03 24.54
N ASN A 401 20.13 14.75 24.36
CA ASN A 401 18.88 14.29 23.76
C ASN A 401 18.65 14.81 22.34
N ILE A 402 19.72 15.03 21.60
CA ILE A 402 19.64 15.37 20.17
C ILE A 402 19.51 14.09 19.32
N ILE A 403 20.19 13.04 19.75
CA ILE A 403 20.10 11.70 19.15
C ILE A 403 19.80 10.63 20.18
#